data_58cce3cab9e085cedfb5475d57271eda
#
_entry.id   58cce3cab9e085cedfb5475d57271eda
#
_cell.length_a   1.000
_cell.length_b   1.000
_cell.length_c   1.000
_cell.angle_alpha   90.00
_cell.angle_beta   90.00
_cell.angle_gamma   90.00
#
_symmetry.space_group_name_H-M   'P 1'
#
loop_
_entity.id
_entity.type
_entity.pdbx_description
1 polymer ?
#
loop_
_entity_poly.entity_id
_entity_poly.type
_entity_poly.pdbx_seq_one_letter_code
_entity_poly.pdbx_strand_id
1 'polypeptide(L)'
;PTGVKAMPAVRALARKLGVDVAVVAPSGPDGLVTKADVERAAKLLAEAGPAEPLRGVRRAMAGSMTRAHAEVVPATLTDEADVDAWPADTDITVRLLRAIVVGCRAEPSLNAWYNGRTVGRRLHRKLDVAIAIDTRDGLFAPVLRNVDRRDAADLRRGLDAMKRDIIARTVPLEELRGATFTLSNFGTLGGRHAALVVVPPQVAILGAGRIAPRVAAVDGRPAVRRTLPLSLTFDHRAVTGGEAARFLAAAIADLQRKE
;
A
#
# COMPACT_ATOMS: atom_id res chain seq x y z
N PRO A 1 24.34 -8.40 10.09
CA PRO A 1 23.68 -9.69 10.28
C PRO A 1 24.51 -10.49 11.27
N THR A 2 24.09 -10.48 12.53
CA THR A 2 24.66 -11.34 13.57
C THR A 2 24.35 -12.77 13.16
N GLY A 3 25.37 -13.50 12.71
CA GLY A 3 25.19 -14.87 12.24
C GLY A 3 24.60 -15.73 13.35
N VAL A 4 23.58 -16.55 12.99
CA VAL A 4 22.94 -17.49 13.92
C VAL A 4 24.02 -18.37 14.55
N LYS A 5 24.07 -18.40 15.88
CA LYS A 5 25.00 -19.25 16.63
C LYS A 5 24.48 -20.68 16.58
N ALA A 6 25.16 -21.54 15.83
CA ALA A 6 24.87 -22.97 15.76
C ALA A 6 26.14 -23.77 15.48
N MET A 7 26.33 -24.87 16.20
CA MET A 7 27.46 -25.79 16.00
C MET A 7 27.46 -26.41 14.59
N PRO A 8 28.60 -26.75 14.01
CA PRO A 8 28.67 -27.37 12.67
C PRO A 8 27.78 -28.61 12.52
N ALA A 9 27.71 -29.49 13.53
CA ALA A 9 26.83 -30.64 13.53
C ALA A 9 25.34 -30.31 13.50
N VAL A 10 24.92 -29.19 14.17
CA VAL A 10 23.54 -28.70 14.17
C VAL A 10 23.18 -28.15 12.80
N ARG A 11 24.09 -27.39 12.16
CA ARG A 11 23.92 -26.92 10.79
C ARG A 11 23.81 -28.04 9.75
N ALA A 12 24.59 -29.12 9.93
CA ALA A 12 24.52 -30.31 9.09
C ALA A 12 23.17 -31.05 9.27
N LEU A 13 22.68 -31.18 10.50
CA LEU A 13 21.37 -31.76 10.79
C LEU A 13 20.25 -30.90 10.19
N ALA A 14 20.28 -29.57 10.35
CA ALA A 14 19.31 -28.69 9.80
C ALA A 14 19.21 -28.80 8.27
N ARG A 15 20.34 -28.85 7.57
CA ARG A 15 20.38 -29.13 6.12
C ARG A 15 19.76 -30.45 5.75
N LYS A 16 20.09 -31.54 6.50
CA LYS A 16 19.52 -32.87 6.28
C LYS A 16 17.99 -32.91 6.45
N LEU A 17 17.46 -32.12 7.41
CA LEU A 17 16.03 -32.04 7.71
C LEU A 17 15.28 -30.92 6.94
N GLY A 18 15.98 -30.20 6.05
CA GLY A 18 15.36 -29.10 5.29
C GLY A 18 14.97 -27.89 6.14
N VAL A 19 15.60 -27.69 7.30
CA VAL A 19 15.32 -26.60 8.23
C VAL A 19 16.31 -25.45 8.01
N ASP A 20 15.81 -24.23 7.81
CA ASP A 20 16.64 -23.04 7.83
C ASP A 20 16.95 -22.64 9.28
N VAL A 21 18.22 -22.74 9.66
CA VAL A 21 18.70 -22.41 11.01
C VAL A 21 18.41 -20.96 11.40
N ALA A 22 18.28 -20.05 10.42
CA ALA A 22 18.01 -18.64 10.67
C ALA A 22 16.63 -18.37 11.27
N VAL A 23 15.66 -19.26 11.05
CA VAL A 23 14.29 -19.13 11.57
C VAL A 23 14.03 -20.01 12.81
N VAL A 24 15.03 -20.73 13.28
CA VAL A 24 14.91 -21.58 14.47
C VAL A 24 15.10 -20.75 15.73
N ALA A 25 14.11 -20.77 16.64
CA ALA A 25 14.22 -20.12 17.94
C ALA A 25 15.27 -20.89 18.81
N PRO A 26 16.37 -20.22 19.23
CA PRO A 26 17.42 -20.85 20.01
C PRO A 26 16.97 -21.10 21.44
N SER A 27 17.26 -22.29 22.00
CA SER A 27 17.05 -22.62 23.42
C SER A 27 18.34 -22.83 24.22
N GLY A 28 19.48 -22.84 23.56
CA GLY A 28 20.78 -22.98 24.21
C GLY A 28 21.30 -21.67 24.81
N PRO A 29 22.35 -21.75 25.67
CA PRO A 29 22.97 -20.60 26.28
C PRO A 29 23.48 -19.62 25.20
N ASP A 30 23.49 -18.31 25.50
CA ASP A 30 23.94 -17.23 24.62
C ASP A 30 23.26 -17.19 23.23
N GLY A 31 22.05 -17.70 23.12
CA GLY A 31 21.32 -17.75 21.85
C GLY A 31 21.83 -18.83 20.88
N LEU A 32 22.42 -19.90 21.40
CA LEU A 32 22.87 -21.04 20.60
C LEU A 32 21.68 -21.91 20.17
N VAL A 33 21.56 -22.18 18.87
CA VAL A 33 20.61 -23.16 18.34
C VAL A 33 21.12 -24.58 18.63
N THR A 34 20.31 -25.37 19.30
CA THR A 34 20.60 -26.76 19.70
C THR A 34 20.08 -27.76 18.69
N LYS A 35 20.50 -29.04 18.83
CA LYS A 35 19.96 -30.15 18.04
C LYS A 35 18.45 -30.28 18.26
N ALA A 36 18.00 -30.20 19.51
CA ALA A 36 16.57 -30.30 19.87
C ALA A 36 15.72 -29.24 19.26
N ASP A 37 16.26 -28.02 19.09
CA ASP A 37 15.55 -26.92 18.43
C ASP A 37 15.30 -27.20 16.94
N VAL A 38 16.33 -27.75 16.27
CA VAL A 38 16.22 -28.13 14.85
C VAL A 38 15.24 -29.29 14.67
N GLU A 39 15.28 -30.32 15.54
CA GLU A 39 14.37 -31.46 15.49
C GLU A 39 12.92 -31.03 15.77
N ARG A 40 12.70 -30.11 16.72
CA ARG A 40 11.39 -29.53 17.01
C ARG A 40 10.86 -28.70 15.81
N ALA A 41 11.72 -27.89 15.19
CA ALA A 41 11.37 -27.15 13.99
C ALA A 41 11.05 -28.07 12.81
N ALA A 42 11.82 -29.14 12.61
CA ALA A 42 11.55 -30.11 11.56
C ALA A 42 10.21 -30.84 11.77
N LYS A 43 9.85 -31.17 13.00
CA LYS A 43 8.55 -31.78 13.33
C LYS A 43 7.40 -30.82 12.99
N LEU A 44 7.51 -29.56 13.40
CA LEU A 44 6.51 -28.51 13.08
C LEU A 44 6.36 -28.31 11.57
N LEU A 45 7.47 -28.29 10.82
CA LEU A 45 7.44 -28.17 9.37
C LEU A 45 6.80 -29.40 8.70
N ALA A 46 7.04 -30.60 9.20
CA ALA A 46 6.41 -31.82 8.70
C ALA A 46 4.88 -31.83 8.95
N GLU A 47 4.45 -31.32 10.10
CA GLU A 47 3.03 -31.17 10.44
C GLU A 47 2.35 -30.07 9.60
N ALA A 48 3.08 -28.98 9.26
CA ALA A 48 2.58 -27.87 8.43
C ALA A 48 2.44 -28.22 6.94
N GLY A 49 3.05 -29.33 6.50
CA GLY A 49 3.09 -29.71 5.08
C GLY A 49 4.15 -28.95 4.27
N PRO A 50 4.26 -29.22 2.96
CA PRO A 50 5.26 -28.59 2.10
C PRO A 50 5.01 -27.10 1.91
N ALA A 51 6.09 -26.31 1.93
CA ALA A 51 6.01 -24.89 1.63
C ALA A 51 5.57 -24.66 0.18
N GLU A 52 4.59 -23.77 -0.03
CA GLU A 52 4.17 -23.31 -1.36
C GLU A 52 5.09 -22.16 -1.83
N PRO A 53 5.94 -22.35 -2.86
CA PRO A 53 6.81 -21.29 -3.33
C PRO A 53 6.02 -20.24 -4.12
N LEU A 54 6.12 -18.99 -3.75
CA LEU A 54 5.53 -17.88 -4.49
C LEU A 54 6.17 -17.76 -5.88
N ARG A 55 5.34 -17.61 -6.92
CA ARG A 55 5.79 -17.50 -8.32
C ARG A 55 5.15 -16.26 -8.98
N GLY A 56 5.70 -15.85 -10.14
CA GLY A 56 5.16 -14.77 -10.96
C GLY A 56 4.94 -13.48 -10.16
N VAL A 57 3.76 -12.91 -10.28
CA VAL A 57 3.35 -11.63 -9.68
C VAL A 57 3.49 -11.63 -8.15
N ARG A 58 3.09 -12.72 -7.47
CA ARG A 58 3.22 -12.84 -6.00
C ARG A 58 4.68 -12.80 -5.54
N ARG A 59 5.60 -13.42 -6.28
CA ARG A 59 7.03 -13.35 -5.99
C ARG A 59 7.59 -11.94 -6.21
N ALA A 60 7.19 -11.26 -7.29
CA ALA A 60 7.58 -9.88 -7.56
C ALA A 60 7.05 -8.93 -6.47
N MET A 61 5.80 -9.11 -6.04
CA MET A 61 5.20 -8.38 -4.93
C MET A 61 6.00 -8.57 -3.63
N ALA A 62 6.33 -9.82 -3.25
CA ALA A 62 7.12 -10.10 -2.05
C ALA A 62 8.46 -9.36 -2.07
N GLY A 63 9.20 -9.38 -3.19
CA GLY A 63 10.46 -8.64 -3.34
C GLY A 63 10.26 -7.11 -3.26
N SER A 64 9.17 -6.57 -3.83
CA SER A 64 8.84 -5.15 -3.74
C SER A 64 8.50 -4.73 -2.31
N MET A 65 7.71 -5.52 -1.58
CA MET A 65 7.34 -5.26 -0.19
C MET A 65 8.54 -5.35 0.76
N THR A 66 9.43 -6.34 0.56
CA THR A 66 10.67 -6.44 1.33
C THR A 66 11.54 -5.19 1.16
N ARG A 67 11.68 -4.70 -0.08
CA ARG A 67 12.43 -3.47 -0.36
C ARG A 67 11.75 -2.25 0.25
N ALA A 68 10.43 -2.12 0.10
CA ALA A 68 9.66 -1.02 0.69
C ALA A 68 9.84 -0.96 2.21
N HIS A 69 9.76 -2.11 2.90
CA HIS A 69 9.99 -2.19 4.34
C HIS A 69 11.40 -1.75 4.76
N ALA A 70 12.41 -2.09 3.95
CA ALA A 70 13.80 -1.71 4.24
C ALA A 70 14.12 -0.23 3.94
N GLU A 71 13.41 0.39 2.99
CA GLU A 71 13.74 1.71 2.47
C GLU A 71 12.78 2.83 2.90
N VAL A 72 11.65 2.54 3.54
CA VAL A 72 10.63 3.55 3.91
C VAL A 72 10.49 3.63 5.41
N VAL A 73 10.33 4.85 5.94
CA VAL A 73 9.91 5.11 7.33
C VAL A 73 8.43 5.53 7.31
N PRO A 74 7.50 4.57 7.41
CA PRO A 74 6.09 4.87 7.19
C PRO A 74 5.47 5.58 8.40
N ALA A 75 4.66 6.59 8.12
CA ALA A 75 3.69 7.16 9.06
C ALA A 75 2.32 7.20 8.38
N THR A 76 1.24 7.05 9.15
CA THR A 76 -0.12 7.02 8.62
C THR A 76 -1.01 7.99 9.37
N LEU A 77 -1.75 8.81 8.61
CA LEU A 77 -2.87 9.62 9.09
C LEU A 77 -4.17 9.02 8.57
N THR A 78 -5.19 8.99 9.40
CA THR A 78 -6.52 8.52 9.03
C THR A 78 -7.56 9.59 9.36
N ASP A 79 -8.55 9.74 8.48
CA ASP A 79 -9.67 10.64 8.68
C ASP A 79 -10.86 10.16 7.84
N GLU A 80 -12.01 10.83 7.91
CA GLU A 80 -13.23 10.46 7.20
C GLU A 80 -13.83 11.66 6.45
N ALA A 81 -14.26 11.44 5.21
CA ALA A 81 -15.05 12.41 4.46
C ALA A 81 -16.54 12.10 4.60
N ASP A 82 -17.36 13.10 4.92
CA ASP A 82 -18.82 13.01 4.79
C ASP A 82 -19.20 13.07 3.31
N VAL A 83 -19.72 11.97 2.79
CA VAL A 83 -20.11 11.82 1.39
C VAL A 83 -21.61 11.57 1.23
N ASP A 84 -22.38 11.98 2.22
CA ASP A 84 -23.84 11.78 2.24
C ASP A 84 -24.55 12.52 1.10
N ALA A 85 -23.99 13.65 0.67
CA ALA A 85 -24.50 14.45 -0.43
C ALA A 85 -24.23 13.83 -1.83
N TRP A 86 -23.43 12.75 -1.93
CA TRP A 86 -23.12 12.15 -3.23
C TRP A 86 -24.35 11.42 -3.81
N PRO A 87 -24.63 11.56 -5.12
CA PRO A 87 -25.54 10.72 -5.85
C PRO A 87 -25.20 9.23 -5.71
N ALA A 88 -26.20 8.37 -5.86
CA ALA A 88 -26.02 6.92 -5.70
C ALA A 88 -25.10 6.30 -6.78
N ASP A 89 -25.04 6.90 -7.95
CA ASP A 89 -24.25 6.50 -9.12
C ASP A 89 -22.86 7.16 -9.19
N THR A 90 -22.45 7.85 -8.13
CA THR A 90 -21.15 8.53 -8.08
C THR A 90 -19.99 7.55 -8.32
N ASP A 91 -19.12 7.88 -9.28
CA ASP A 91 -17.87 7.14 -9.51
C ASP A 91 -16.84 7.46 -8.41
N ILE A 92 -16.81 6.60 -7.39
CA ILE A 92 -15.95 6.77 -6.23
C ILE A 92 -14.47 6.86 -6.63
N THR A 93 -14.01 6.05 -7.60
CA THR A 93 -12.59 6.03 -7.99
C THR A 93 -12.20 7.33 -8.70
N VAL A 94 -13.04 7.85 -9.56
CA VAL A 94 -12.81 9.15 -10.23
C VAL A 94 -12.83 10.28 -9.20
N ARG A 95 -13.75 10.27 -8.24
CA ARG A 95 -13.78 11.26 -7.13
C ARG A 95 -12.51 11.22 -6.29
N LEU A 96 -12.02 10.04 -5.96
CA LEU A 96 -10.75 9.87 -5.23
C LEU A 96 -9.56 10.40 -6.03
N LEU A 97 -9.50 10.17 -7.34
CA LEU A 97 -8.44 10.71 -8.19
C LEU A 97 -8.47 12.24 -8.22
N ARG A 98 -9.65 12.85 -8.33
CA ARG A 98 -9.81 14.31 -8.24
C ARG A 98 -9.36 14.86 -6.89
N ALA A 99 -9.75 14.21 -5.80
CA ALA A 99 -9.34 14.59 -4.46
C ALA A 99 -7.80 14.51 -4.27
N ILE A 100 -7.14 13.48 -4.83
CA ILE A 100 -5.67 13.39 -4.84
C ILE A 100 -5.06 14.57 -5.62
N VAL A 101 -5.64 14.97 -6.76
CA VAL A 101 -5.18 16.14 -7.52
C VAL A 101 -5.28 17.42 -6.66
N VAL A 102 -6.41 17.62 -5.98
CA VAL A 102 -6.62 18.79 -5.09
C VAL A 102 -5.64 18.75 -3.91
N GLY A 103 -5.47 17.59 -3.28
CA GLY A 103 -4.51 17.39 -2.19
C GLY A 103 -3.06 17.68 -2.62
N CYS A 104 -2.63 17.16 -3.79
CA CYS A 104 -1.29 17.42 -4.34
C CYS A 104 -1.07 18.89 -4.78
N ARG A 105 -2.12 19.62 -5.15
CA ARG A 105 -2.04 21.06 -5.42
C ARG A 105 -1.88 21.86 -4.14
N ALA A 106 -2.59 21.48 -3.08
CA ALA A 106 -2.47 22.11 -1.77
C ALA A 106 -1.13 21.81 -1.09
N GLU A 107 -0.64 20.57 -1.26
CA GLU A 107 0.62 20.12 -0.68
C GLU A 107 1.44 19.31 -1.70
N PRO A 108 2.27 19.98 -2.53
CA PRO A 108 3.05 19.30 -3.59
C PRO A 108 4.09 18.31 -3.08
N SER A 109 4.47 18.37 -1.81
CA SER A 109 5.42 17.46 -1.20
C SER A 109 4.98 15.99 -1.22
N LEU A 110 3.68 15.74 -1.32
CA LEU A 110 3.11 14.39 -1.41
C LEU A 110 3.23 13.79 -2.83
N ASN A 111 3.39 14.62 -3.87
CA ASN A 111 3.62 14.19 -5.25
C ASN A 111 5.12 14.23 -5.57
N ALA A 112 5.88 13.37 -4.93
CA ALA A 112 7.34 13.39 -5.02
C ALA A 112 7.94 11.98 -5.08
N TRP A 113 9.19 11.93 -5.53
CA TRP A 113 10.07 10.79 -5.32
C TRP A 113 11.14 11.13 -4.30
N TYR A 114 11.45 10.17 -3.44
CA TYR A 114 12.55 10.28 -2.48
C TYR A 114 13.70 9.36 -2.89
N ASN A 115 14.92 9.88 -2.79
CA ASN A 115 16.15 9.13 -3.02
C ASN A 115 16.96 9.07 -1.71
N GLY A 116 16.98 7.90 -1.08
CA GLY A 116 17.70 7.69 0.19
C GLY A 116 19.23 7.77 0.08
N ARG A 117 19.81 7.60 -1.13
CA ARG A 117 21.26 7.71 -1.33
C ARG A 117 21.72 9.17 -1.33
N THR A 118 20.95 10.07 -1.92
CA THR A 118 21.24 11.51 -1.99
C THR A 118 20.57 12.30 -0.87
N VAL A 119 19.75 11.64 -0.03
CA VAL A 119 18.94 12.25 1.02
C VAL A 119 18.13 13.44 0.47
N GLY A 120 17.48 13.23 -0.68
CA GLY A 120 16.78 14.28 -1.40
C GLY A 120 15.44 13.84 -1.97
N ARG A 121 14.51 14.80 -2.15
CA ARG A 121 13.23 14.57 -2.81
C ARG A 121 13.11 15.36 -4.11
N ARG A 122 12.42 14.79 -5.09
CA ARG A 122 12.09 15.43 -6.36
C ARG A 122 10.58 15.57 -6.47
N LEU A 123 10.09 16.82 -6.47
CA LEU A 123 8.69 17.13 -6.70
C LEU A 123 8.34 16.93 -8.18
N HIS A 124 7.17 16.37 -8.44
CA HIS A 124 6.66 16.16 -9.79
C HIS A 124 5.58 17.19 -10.11
N ARG A 125 5.66 17.75 -11.34
CA ARG A 125 4.63 18.68 -11.86
C ARG A 125 3.41 17.95 -12.41
N LYS A 126 3.62 16.73 -12.91
CA LYS A 126 2.57 15.85 -13.41
C LYS A 126 2.18 14.86 -12.31
N LEU A 127 0.93 14.47 -12.29
CA LEU A 127 0.44 13.47 -11.36
C LEU A 127 0.14 12.18 -12.12
N ASP A 128 1.00 11.18 -11.93
CA ASP A 128 0.88 9.84 -12.47
C ASP A 128 0.52 8.89 -11.32
N VAL A 129 -0.74 8.42 -11.28
CA VAL A 129 -1.26 7.66 -10.14
C VAL A 129 -1.29 6.17 -10.45
N ALA A 130 -0.58 5.37 -9.63
CA ALA A 130 -0.74 3.93 -9.64
C ALA A 130 -2.06 3.54 -8.98
N ILE A 131 -2.81 2.65 -9.62
CA ILE A 131 -4.09 2.14 -9.11
C ILE A 131 -3.89 0.71 -8.65
N ALA A 132 -4.04 0.46 -7.35
CA ALA A 132 -3.94 -0.89 -6.81
C ALA A 132 -5.16 -1.73 -7.24
N ILE A 133 -4.93 -2.81 -7.97
CA ILE A 133 -5.95 -3.73 -8.47
C ILE A 133 -5.61 -5.14 -8.01
N ASP A 134 -6.45 -5.70 -7.15
CA ASP A 134 -6.33 -7.09 -6.70
C ASP A 134 -6.87 -8.06 -7.75
N THR A 135 -6.12 -9.13 -7.99
CA THR A 135 -6.47 -10.20 -8.92
C THR A 135 -6.16 -11.57 -8.33
N ARG A 136 -6.67 -12.63 -8.95
CA ARG A 136 -6.34 -14.01 -8.54
C ARG A 136 -4.85 -14.33 -8.59
N ASP A 137 -4.11 -13.69 -9.51
CA ASP A 137 -2.67 -13.88 -9.70
C ASP A 137 -1.81 -13.04 -8.72
N GLY A 138 -2.40 -12.05 -8.06
CA GLY A 138 -1.77 -11.12 -7.14
C GLY A 138 -2.16 -9.67 -7.39
N LEU A 139 -1.45 -8.75 -6.74
CA LEU A 139 -1.70 -7.31 -6.79
C LEU A 139 -0.94 -6.67 -7.95
N PHE A 140 -1.64 -5.93 -8.80
CA PHE A 140 -1.08 -5.06 -9.83
C PHE A 140 -1.28 -3.59 -9.45
N ALA A 141 -0.40 -2.73 -9.92
CA ALA A 141 -0.49 -1.29 -9.71
C ALA A 141 -0.15 -0.52 -11.00
N PRO A 142 -0.99 -0.66 -12.07
CA PRO A 142 -0.79 0.09 -13.29
C PRO A 142 -0.95 1.59 -13.07
N VAL A 143 -0.31 2.40 -13.92
CA VAL A 143 -0.18 3.84 -13.75
C VAL A 143 -1.11 4.60 -14.68
N LEU A 144 -2.08 5.32 -14.14
CA LEU A 144 -2.89 6.27 -14.87
C LEU A 144 -2.12 7.59 -15.00
N ARG A 145 -1.77 7.94 -16.24
CA ARG A 145 -0.90 9.08 -16.53
C ARG A 145 -1.66 10.41 -16.55
N ASN A 146 -0.97 11.48 -16.10
CA ASN A 146 -1.42 12.88 -16.18
C ASN A 146 -2.85 13.09 -15.62
N VAL A 147 -3.15 12.49 -14.46
CA VAL A 147 -4.48 12.55 -13.83
C VAL A 147 -4.94 13.99 -13.60
N ASP A 148 -4.00 14.89 -13.33
CA ASP A 148 -4.22 16.33 -13.11
C ASP A 148 -4.74 17.10 -14.33
N ARG A 149 -4.70 16.50 -15.54
CA ARG A 149 -5.08 17.13 -16.82
C ARG A 149 -6.27 16.47 -17.51
N ARG A 150 -6.79 15.39 -16.93
CA ARG A 150 -7.86 14.58 -17.51
C ARG A 150 -9.20 14.92 -16.88
N ASP A 151 -10.27 14.96 -17.68
CA ASP A 151 -11.63 15.07 -17.18
C ASP A 151 -12.15 13.73 -16.62
N ALA A 152 -13.30 13.76 -15.96
CA ALA A 152 -13.88 12.60 -15.31
C ALA A 152 -14.18 11.45 -16.29
N ALA A 153 -14.69 11.77 -17.49
CA ALA A 153 -15.01 10.77 -18.50
C ALA A 153 -13.76 10.10 -19.06
N ASP A 154 -12.69 10.86 -19.27
CA ASP A 154 -11.41 10.34 -19.73
C ASP A 154 -10.70 9.53 -18.66
N LEU A 155 -10.75 9.95 -17.38
CA LEU A 155 -10.27 9.14 -16.26
C LEU A 155 -10.98 7.79 -16.20
N ARG A 156 -12.32 7.78 -16.33
CA ARG A 156 -13.12 6.54 -16.34
C ARG A 156 -12.71 5.62 -17.49
N ARG A 157 -12.61 6.14 -18.71
CA ARG A 157 -12.15 5.34 -19.88
C ARG A 157 -10.76 4.72 -19.63
N GLY A 158 -9.84 5.50 -19.06
CA GLY A 158 -8.50 5.02 -18.70
C GLY A 158 -8.54 3.89 -17.67
N LEU A 159 -9.31 4.04 -16.59
CA LEU A 159 -9.48 3.00 -15.56
C LEU A 159 -10.06 1.70 -16.15
N ASP A 160 -11.04 1.82 -17.06
CA ASP A 160 -11.65 0.66 -17.69
C ASP A 160 -10.68 -0.05 -18.66
N ALA A 161 -9.87 0.72 -19.41
CA ALA A 161 -8.82 0.16 -20.25
C ALA A 161 -7.79 -0.60 -19.40
N MET A 162 -7.26 0.02 -18.36
CA MET A 162 -6.30 -0.61 -17.43
C MET A 162 -6.84 -1.93 -16.86
N LYS A 163 -8.11 -1.93 -16.43
CA LYS A 163 -8.75 -3.14 -15.88
C LYS A 163 -8.86 -4.26 -16.92
N ARG A 164 -9.24 -3.92 -18.16
CA ARG A 164 -9.28 -4.90 -19.28
C ARG A 164 -7.90 -5.48 -19.56
N ASP A 165 -6.87 -4.63 -19.65
CA ASP A 165 -5.51 -5.04 -19.98
C ASP A 165 -4.89 -5.93 -18.90
N ILE A 166 -5.20 -5.66 -17.61
CA ILE A 166 -4.78 -6.54 -16.51
C ILE A 166 -5.45 -7.91 -16.62
N ILE A 167 -6.77 -7.96 -16.86
CA ILE A 167 -7.51 -9.22 -17.00
C ILE A 167 -6.98 -10.01 -18.20
N ALA A 168 -6.69 -9.32 -19.31
CA ALA A 168 -6.14 -9.91 -20.53
C ALA A 168 -4.63 -10.25 -20.42
N ARG A 169 -3.94 -9.80 -19.36
CA ARG A 169 -2.49 -9.94 -19.17
C ARG A 169 -1.66 -9.28 -20.28
N THR A 170 -2.16 -8.18 -20.82
CA THR A 170 -1.55 -7.42 -21.91
C THR A 170 -0.93 -6.10 -21.47
N VAL A 171 -0.90 -5.81 -20.16
CA VAL A 171 -0.35 -4.55 -19.62
C VAL A 171 1.13 -4.41 -19.96
N PRO A 172 1.55 -3.36 -20.68
CA PRO A 172 2.96 -3.08 -20.95
C PRO A 172 3.73 -2.81 -19.66
N LEU A 173 4.99 -3.26 -19.59
CA LEU A 173 5.82 -3.08 -18.39
C LEU A 173 6.07 -1.62 -18.04
N GLU A 174 6.08 -0.73 -19.01
CA GLU A 174 6.17 0.72 -18.82
C GLU A 174 4.97 1.31 -18.09
N GLU A 175 3.78 0.73 -18.23
CA GLU A 175 2.58 1.16 -17.51
C GLU A 175 2.54 0.68 -16.06
N LEU A 176 3.45 -0.19 -15.66
CA LEU A 176 3.62 -0.63 -14.28
C LEU A 176 4.71 0.15 -13.52
N ARG A 177 5.26 1.22 -14.12
CA ARG A 177 6.41 1.95 -13.56
C ARG A 177 6.21 3.46 -13.62
N GLY A 178 6.96 4.18 -12.77
CA GLY A 178 7.05 5.63 -12.85
C GLY A 178 5.85 6.38 -12.27
N ALA A 179 5.03 5.73 -11.44
CA ALA A 179 4.01 6.44 -10.68
C ALA A 179 4.63 7.44 -9.70
N THR A 180 3.95 8.55 -9.48
CA THR A 180 4.36 9.58 -8.52
C THR A 180 3.54 9.54 -7.24
N PHE A 181 2.38 8.89 -7.28
CA PHE A 181 1.45 8.67 -6.18
C PHE A 181 0.74 7.33 -6.35
N THR A 182 0.19 6.75 -5.29
CA THR A 182 -0.61 5.52 -5.39
C THR A 182 -2.00 5.70 -4.75
N LEU A 183 -3.02 5.14 -5.39
CA LEU A 183 -4.38 5.00 -4.86
C LEU A 183 -4.70 3.51 -4.63
N SER A 184 -5.14 3.17 -3.42
CA SER A 184 -5.66 1.85 -3.07
C SER A 184 -7.11 1.96 -2.60
N ASN A 185 -8.07 1.63 -3.47
CA ASN A 185 -9.48 1.58 -3.11
C ASN A 185 -9.86 0.16 -2.69
N PHE A 186 -9.73 -0.15 -1.39
CA PHE A 186 -10.06 -1.45 -0.82
C PHE A 186 -11.48 -1.51 -0.25
N GLY A 187 -12.23 -0.42 -0.33
CA GLY A 187 -13.59 -0.34 0.21
C GLY A 187 -14.58 -1.34 -0.39
N THR A 188 -14.35 -1.77 -1.63
CA THR A 188 -15.14 -2.81 -2.30
C THR A 188 -14.87 -4.21 -1.74
N LEU A 189 -13.68 -4.45 -1.19
CA LEU A 189 -13.28 -5.72 -0.57
C LEU A 189 -13.65 -5.77 0.91
N GLY A 190 -13.63 -4.61 1.57
CA GLY A 190 -13.91 -4.47 3.01
C GLY A 190 -12.87 -3.59 3.71
N GLY A 191 -13.03 -3.43 5.02
CA GLY A 191 -12.12 -2.61 5.82
C GLY A 191 -12.53 -1.15 5.90
N ARG A 192 -12.09 -0.49 6.95
CA ARG A 192 -12.33 0.93 7.22
C ARG A 192 -11.07 1.74 7.01
N HIS A 193 -10.00 1.38 7.67
CA HIS A 193 -8.70 2.01 7.57
C HIS A 193 -7.63 0.95 7.34
N ALA A 194 -6.51 1.34 6.75
CA ALA A 194 -5.37 0.47 6.52
C ALA A 194 -4.06 1.24 6.68
N ALA A 195 -3.05 0.62 7.28
CA ALA A 195 -1.67 1.05 7.16
C ALA A 195 -1.13 0.50 5.83
N LEU A 196 -0.90 1.37 4.87
CA LEU A 196 -0.56 1.00 3.50
C LEU A 196 0.97 0.99 3.31
N VAL A 197 1.44 0.19 2.34
CA VAL A 197 2.86 0.14 2.02
C VAL A 197 3.18 1.15 0.93
N VAL A 198 4.01 2.14 1.25
CA VAL A 198 4.56 3.07 0.26
C VAL A 198 5.66 2.36 -0.53
N VAL A 199 5.53 2.33 -1.85
CA VAL A 199 6.52 1.67 -2.73
C VAL A 199 7.52 2.69 -3.25
N PRO A 200 8.82 2.59 -2.87
CA PRO A 200 9.84 3.50 -3.38
C PRO A 200 9.91 3.53 -4.91
N PRO A 201 10.21 4.67 -5.52
CA PRO A 201 10.64 5.94 -4.94
C PRO A 201 9.51 6.88 -4.51
N GLN A 202 8.23 6.48 -4.60
CA GLN A 202 7.09 7.29 -4.18
C GLN A 202 7.17 7.61 -2.69
N VAL A 203 6.57 8.73 -2.29
CA VAL A 203 6.55 9.18 -0.89
C VAL A 203 5.19 9.00 -0.22
N ALA A 204 4.13 8.70 -0.99
CA ALA A 204 2.78 8.61 -0.43
C ALA A 204 1.86 7.65 -1.18
N ILE A 205 0.88 7.13 -0.44
CA ILE A 205 -0.24 6.32 -0.92
C ILE A 205 -1.51 6.70 -0.15
N LEU A 206 -2.62 6.91 -0.87
CA LEU A 206 -3.93 7.12 -0.29
C LEU A 206 -4.76 5.83 -0.38
N GLY A 207 -5.31 5.41 0.75
CA GLY A 207 -6.27 4.33 0.86
C GLY A 207 -7.69 4.83 1.08
N ALA A 208 -8.65 4.22 0.40
CA ALA A 208 -10.06 4.46 0.60
C ALA A 208 -10.74 3.17 1.11
N GLY A 209 -11.37 3.27 2.27
CA GLY A 209 -12.13 2.18 2.87
C GLY A 209 -13.58 2.15 2.41
N ARG A 210 -14.37 1.26 3.02
CA ARG A 210 -15.77 1.08 2.67
C ARG A 210 -16.65 2.23 3.17
N ILE A 211 -17.38 2.86 2.25
CA ILE A 211 -18.44 3.82 2.59
C ILE A 211 -19.51 3.10 3.41
N ALA A 212 -19.85 3.67 4.55
CA ALA A 212 -20.88 3.14 5.44
C ALA A 212 -21.61 4.24 6.18
N PRO A 213 -22.87 4.00 6.60
CA PRO A 213 -23.57 4.91 7.49
C PRO A 213 -22.86 4.98 8.85
N ARG A 214 -22.73 6.21 9.39
CA ARG A 214 -22.12 6.54 10.67
C ARG A 214 -22.93 7.59 11.38
N VAL A 215 -22.93 7.55 12.70
CA VAL A 215 -23.46 8.65 13.50
C VAL A 215 -22.40 9.74 13.58
N ALA A 216 -22.73 10.91 13.09
CA ALA A 216 -21.90 12.12 13.13
C ALA A 216 -22.66 13.26 13.80
N ALA A 217 -21.93 14.22 14.36
CA ALA A 217 -22.53 15.45 14.86
C ALA A 217 -22.76 16.42 13.67
N VAL A 218 -24.01 16.75 13.39
CA VAL A 218 -24.41 17.73 12.39
C VAL A 218 -25.20 18.84 13.11
N ASP A 219 -24.72 20.05 13.06
CA ASP A 219 -25.31 21.20 13.76
C ASP A 219 -25.55 20.92 15.26
N GLY A 220 -24.58 20.23 15.89
CA GLY A 220 -24.64 19.88 17.31
C GLY A 220 -25.61 18.73 17.66
N ARG A 221 -26.18 18.03 16.68
CA ARG A 221 -27.10 16.91 16.86
C ARG A 221 -26.58 15.63 16.21
N PRO A 222 -26.85 14.44 16.79
CA PRO A 222 -26.49 13.19 16.14
C PRO A 222 -27.32 12.99 14.86
N ALA A 223 -26.64 12.73 13.75
CA ALA A 223 -27.27 12.38 12.47
C ALA A 223 -26.54 11.18 11.84
N VAL A 224 -27.28 10.38 11.08
CA VAL A 224 -26.66 9.30 10.30
C VAL A 224 -26.18 9.88 8.98
N ARG A 225 -24.87 9.72 8.69
CA ARG A 225 -24.21 10.21 7.48
C ARG A 225 -23.43 9.09 6.82
N ARG A 226 -23.36 9.08 5.48
CA ARG A 226 -22.45 8.18 4.76
C ARG A 226 -21.05 8.75 4.82
N THR A 227 -20.11 7.99 5.40
CA THR A 227 -18.72 8.41 5.52
C THR A 227 -17.80 7.52 4.71
N LEU A 228 -16.82 8.14 4.06
CA LEU A 228 -15.73 7.49 3.33
C LEU A 228 -14.46 7.58 4.17
N PRO A 229 -14.00 6.45 4.75
CA PRO A 229 -12.76 6.43 5.52
C PRO A 229 -11.56 6.53 4.59
N LEU A 230 -10.59 7.35 4.98
CA LEU A 230 -9.34 7.57 4.25
C LEU A 230 -8.14 7.22 5.14
N SER A 231 -7.10 6.69 4.53
CA SER A 231 -5.81 6.40 5.17
C SER A 231 -4.71 6.90 4.25
N LEU A 232 -3.94 7.89 4.70
CA LEU A 232 -2.78 8.41 3.99
C LEU A 232 -1.52 7.89 4.67
N THR A 233 -0.78 7.01 3.99
CA THR A 233 0.54 6.58 4.45
C THR A 233 1.62 7.28 3.64
N PHE A 234 2.66 7.76 4.32
CA PHE A 234 3.74 8.53 3.70
C PHE A 234 5.11 8.19 4.29
N ASP A 235 6.18 8.46 3.53
CA ASP A 235 7.56 8.31 3.99
C ASP A 235 7.96 9.53 4.83
N HIS A 236 8.08 9.34 6.15
CA HIS A 236 8.36 10.44 7.10
C HIS A 236 9.77 11.05 6.95
N ARG A 237 10.61 10.47 6.12
CA ARG A 237 11.89 11.05 5.73
C ARG A 237 11.74 12.18 4.71
N ALA A 238 10.67 12.11 3.88
CA ALA A 238 10.42 13.05 2.79
C ALA A 238 9.26 14.01 3.08
N VAL A 239 8.30 13.59 3.91
CA VAL A 239 7.05 14.31 4.20
C VAL A 239 6.85 14.40 5.71
N THR A 240 6.50 15.59 6.19
CA THR A 240 6.14 15.82 7.60
C THR A 240 4.68 15.53 7.86
N GLY A 241 4.31 15.30 9.13
CA GLY A 241 2.92 15.12 9.54
C GLY A 241 2.02 16.33 9.19
N GLY A 242 2.57 17.56 9.28
CA GLY A 242 1.84 18.77 8.89
C GLY A 242 1.55 18.85 7.39
N GLU A 243 2.52 18.47 6.53
CA GLU A 243 2.32 18.37 5.08
C GLU A 243 1.24 17.32 4.74
N ALA A 244 1.33 16.14 5.37
CA ALA A 244 0.34 15.07 5.20
C ALA A 244 -1.07 15.49 5.67
N ALA A 245 -1.18 16.20 6.79
CA ALA A 245 -2.45 16.71 7.31
C ALA A 245 -3.09 17.74 6.36
N ARG A 246 -2.32 18.68 5.81
CA ARG A 246 -2.84 19.68 4.84
C ARG A 246 -3.32 19.01 3.54
N PHE A 247 -2.56 18.03 3.03
CA PHE A 247 -2.99 17.21 1.89
C PHE A 247 -4.33 16.53 2.17
N LEU A 248 -4.43 15.82 3.29
CA LEU A 248 -5.62 15.04 3.64
C LEU A 248 -6.84 15.95 3.85
N ALA A 249 -6.66 17.08 4.53
CA ALA A 249 -7.71 18.07 4.73
C ALA A 249 -8.24 18.65 3.40
N ALA A 250 -7.34 18.98 2.46
CA ALA A 250 -7.73 19.47 1.14
C ALA A 250 -8.47 18.40 0.32
N ALA A 251 -8.02 17.16 0.36
CA ALA A 251 -8.68 16.04 -0.30
C ALA A 251 -10.07 15.76 0.29
N ILE A 252 -10.23 15.81 1.61
CA ILE A 252 -11.52 15.66 2.30
C ILE A 252 -12.46 16.80 1.93
N ALA A 253 -11.99 18.03 1.95
CA ALA A 253 -12.81 19.19 1.58
C ALA A 253 -13.33 19.09 0.13
N ASP A 254 -12.55 18.52 -0.79
CA ASP A 254 -13.04 18.24 -2.16
C ASP A 254 -14.06 17.11 -2.19
N LEU A 255 -13.83 16.00 -1.48
CA LEU A 255 -14.73 14.86 -1.41
C LEU A 255 -16.09 15.20 -0.79
N GLN A 256 -16.13 16.13 0.15
CA GLN A 256 -17.38 16.58 0.79
C GLN A 256 -18.26 17.45 -0.12
N ARG A 257 -17.76 17.90 -1.26
CA ARG A 257 -18.55 18.63 -2.23
C ARG A 257 -19.51 17.69 -2.95
N LYS A 258 -20.67 18.23 -3.32
CA LYS A 258 -21.68 17.49 -4.08
C LYS A 258 -21.20 17.11 -5.49
N GLU A 259 -20.32 17.92 -6.07
CA GLU A 259 -19.64 17.72 -7.36
C GLU A 259 -18.20 18.23 -7.31
#